data_0ce07e3d232b877a5a827693f6db88ab
#
_entry.id   0ce07e3d232b877a5a827693f6db88ab
#
_cell.length_a   1.000
_cell.length_b   1.000
_cell.length_c   1.000
_cell.angle_alpha   90.00
_cell.angle_beta   90.00
_cell.angle_gamma   90.00
#
_symmetry.space_group_name_H-M   'P 1'
#
loop_
_entity.id
_entity.type
_entity.pdbx_description
1 polymer ?
#
loop_
_entity_poly.entity_id
_entity_poly.type
_entity_poly.pdbx_seq_one_letter_code
_entity_poly.pdbx_strand_id
1 'polypeptide(L)'
;GLGDVYKRQELDQFGLYTSGNQVTDQPQILFQRLDVKEVMEKVEVIQAKQKAAMAAASGEEEKEEEAVIDLEPKEEITFEDFGKMQFQVGEIISCEPVKKSKKLLCFQVKVGSQTRQIVSGIKAYYKPEDTIGMKVMVLTNLKPAKLAGMMSEGMLLCAEDAEGNVCLMTPEKAMPAGAEIC
;
A
#
# COMPACT_ATOMS: atom_id res chain seq x y z
N GLY A 1 -28.89 -14.83 12.07
CA GLY A 1 -29.22 -14.24 10.83
C GLY A 1 -30.53 -13.48 10.85
N LEU A 2 -30.68 -12.58 9.90
CA LEU A 2 -31.88 -11.74 9.72
C LEU A 2 -33.15 -12.56 9.46
N GLY A 3 -33.07 -13.81 9.01
CA GLY A 3 -34.21 -14.69 8.77
C GLY A 3 -34.97 -15.11 10.01
N ASP A 4 -34.33 -15.11 11.18
CA ASP A 4 -34.97 -15.50 12.42
C ASP A 4 -35.76 -14.35 13.09
N VAL A 5 -35.43 -13.11 12.74
CA VAL A 5 -36.10 -11.92 13.27
C VAL A 5 -37.53 -11.82 12.70
N TYR A 6 -37.72 -12.16 11.43
CA TYR A 6 -39.01 -12.10 10.78
C TYR A 6 -39.98 -13.22 11.25
N LYS A 7 -39.44 -14.38 11.62
CA LYS A 7 -40.26 -15.47 12.19
C LYS A 7 -40.72 -15.20 13.63
N ARG A 8 -40.01 -14.33 14.36
CA ARG A 8 -40.41 -13.92 15.72
C ARG A 8 -41.58 -12.93 15.76
N GLN A 9 -41.83 -12.20 14.67
CA GLN A 9 -42.97 -11.27 14.61
C GLN A 9 -44.32 -11.96 14.62
N GLU A 10 -44.39 -13.26 14.26
CA GLU A 10 -45.58 -14.05 14.33
C GLU A 10 -45.89 -14.58 15.74
N LEU A 11 -44.91 -14.50 16.66
CA LEU A 11 -45.08 -14.97 18.06
C LEU A 11 -45.76 -13.96 18.97
N ASP A 12 -45.96 -12.73 18.52
CA ASP A 12 -46.67 -11.68 19.29
C ASP A 12 -48.19 -11.85 19.31
N GLN A 13 -48.75 -12.82 18.53
CA GLN A 13 -50.14 -13.15 18.55
C GLN A 13 -50.37 -14.44 19.39
N PHE A 14 -50.77 -14.26 20.65
CA PHE A 14 -51.19 -15.36 21.50
C PHE A 14 -52.43 -16.04 20.90
N GLY A 15 -52.39 -17.36 20.70
CA GLY A 15 -53.52 -18.16 20.28
C GLY A 15 -53.56 -18.63 18.83
N LEU A 16 -52.49 -18.44 18.05
CA LEU A 16 -52.39 -18.92 16.67
C LEU A 16 -52.25 -20.44 16.53
N TYR A 17 -51.91 -21.14 17.60
CA TYR A 17 -51.76 -22.60 17.58
C TYR A 17 -53.00 -23.28 18.22
N THR A 18 -53.73 -24.05 17.42
CA THR A 18 -54.84 -24.90 17.92
C THR A 18 -54.27 -25.94 18.89
N SER A 19 -54.96 -26.09 20.04
CA SER A 19 -54.65 -27.15 20.98
C SER A 19 -54.86 -28.52 20.31
N GLY A 20 -53.88 -29.42 20.40
CA GLY A 20 -53.90 -30.74 19.78
C GLY A 20 -52.72 -31.00 18.82
N ASN A 21 -51.81 -30.09 18.67
CA ASN A 21 -50.58 -30.35 17.94
C ASN A 21 -49.75 -31.45 18.64
N GLN A 22 -49.51 -32.52 17.91
CA GLN A 22 -48.72 -33.64 18.42
C GLN A 22 -47.24 -33.24 18.51
N VAL A 23 -46.65 -33.36 19.67
CA VAL A 23 -45.21 -33.21 19.87
C VAL A 23 -44.55 -34.42 19.20
N THR A 24 -43.47 -34.20 18.47
CA THR A 24 -42.76 -35.28 17.79
C THR A 24 -42.28 -36.34 18.80
N ASP A 25 -42.51 -37.61 18.49
CA ASP A 25 -42.05 -38.74 19.31
C ASP A 25 -40.51 -38.90 19.33
N GLN A 26 -39.83 -38.22 18.42
CA GLN A 26 -38.37 -38.16 18.35
C GLN A 26 -37.91 -36.72 18.30
N PRO A 27 -37.73 -36.06 19.46
CA PRO A 27 -37.23 -34.69 19.49
C PRO A 27 -35.77 -34.66 19.01
N GLN A 28 -35.50 -33.86 17.99
CA GLN A 28 -34.13 -33.56 17.60
C GLN A 28 -33.47 -32.67 18.67
N ILE A 29 -32.30 -33.04 19.09
CA ILE A 29 -31.50 -32.23 20.00
C ILE A 29 -31.06 -30.97 19.22
N LEU A 30 -31.74 -29.85 19.44
CA LEU A 30 -31.44 -28.57 18.79
C LEU A 30 -30.15 -27.92 19.32
N PHE A 31 -29.79 -28.24 20.57
CA PHE A 31 -28.60 -27.72 21.23
C PHE A 31 -27.82 -28.88 21.84
N GLN A 32 -26.81 -29.38 21.15
CA GLN A 32 -25.85 -30.32 21.70
C GLN A 32 -24.87 -29.59 22.64
N ARG A 33 -24.56 -30.23 23.76
CA ARG A 33 -23.40 -29.80 24.56
C ARG A 33 -22.13 -29.97 23.71
N LEU A 34 -21.50 -28.88 23.39
CA LEU A 34 -20.22 -28.89 22.67
C LEU A 34 -19.11 -29.26 23.64
N ASP A 35 -18.28 -30.21 23.27
CA ASP A 35 -17.05 -30.47 24.01
C ASP A 35 -16.08 -29.32 23.73
N VAL A 36 -15.68 -28.65 24.81
CA VAL A 36 -14.82 -27.47 24.72
C VAL A 36 -13.51 -27.77 24.01
N LYS A 37 -12.94 -28.97 24.19
CA LYS A 37 -11.71 -29.36 23.54
C LYS A 37 -11.87 -29.52 22.03
N GLU A 38 -12.89 -30.22 21.56
CA GLU A 38 -13.15 -30.38 20.13
C GLU A 38 -13.49 -29.04 19.44
N VAL A 39 -14.15 -28.13 20.16
CA VAL A 39 -14.47 -26.82 19.64
C VAL A 39 -13.21 -25.95 19.54
N MET A 40 -12.34 -26.01 20.55
CA MET A 40 -11.09 -25.26 20.54
C MET A 40 -10.15 -25.71 19.40
N GLU A 41 -10.01 -27.03 19.19
CA GLU A 41 -9.23 -27.55 18.06
C GLU A 41 -9.80 -27.09 16.70
N LYS A 42 -11.11 -27.11 16.54
CA LYS A 42 -11.74 -26.60 15.31
C LYS A 42 -11.59 -25.10 15.15
N VAL A 43 -11.66 -24.33 16.23
CA VAL A 43 -11.43 -22.88 16.22
C VAL A 43 -10.00 -22.56 15.83
N GLU A 44 -9.00 -23.27 16.37
CA GLU A 44 -7.60 -23.08 16.00
C GLU A 44 -7.37 -23.38 14.51
N VAL A 45 -7.94 -24.46 13.98
CA VAL A 45 -7.85 -24.80 12.55
C VAL A 45 -8.54 -23.75 11.67
N ILE A 46 -9.69 -23.22 12.08
CA ILE A 46 -10.42 -22.18 11.35
C ILE A 46 -9.64 -20.87 11.41
N GLN A 47 -9.11 -20.49 12.57
CA GLN A 47 -8.29 -19.29 12.73
C GLN A 47 -7.01 -19.37 11.90
N ALA A 48 -6.34 -20.54 11.89
CA ALA A 48 -5.17 -20.76 11.04
C ALA A 48 -5.51 -20.64 9.55
N LYS A 49 -6.65 -21.21 9.11
CA LYS A 49 -7.13 -21.06 7.73
C LYS A 49 -7.54 -19.63 7.39
N GLN A 50 -8.20 -18.93 8.30
CA GLN A 50 -8.56 -17.53 8.10
C GLN A 50 -7.34 -16.64 8.07
N LYS A 51 -6.34 -16.88 8.94
CA LYS A 51 -5.08 -16.16 8.95
C LYS A 51 -4.30 -16.41 7.65
N ALA A 52 -4.25 -17.65 7.18
CA ALA A 52 -3.63 -17.99 5.89
C ALA A 52 -4.40 -17.39 4.69
N ALA A 53 -5.72 -17.36 4.74
CA ALA A 53 -6.55 -16.75 3.69
C ALA A 53 -6.46 -15.21 3.70
N MET A 54 -6.36 -14.58 4.86
CA MET A 54 -6.14 -13.15 4.98
C MET A 54 -4.72 -12.77 4.54
N ALA A 55 -3.70 -13.57 4.88
CA ALA A 55 -2.34 -13.39 4.39
C ALA A 55 -2.26 -13.53 2.86
N ALA A 56 -3.01 -14.46 2.28
CA ALA A 56 -3.09 -14.63 0.82
C ALA A 56 -3.90 -13.51 0.13
N ALA A 57 -4.83 -12.87 0.83
CA ALA A 57 -5.68 -11.81 0.28
C ALA A 57 -5.11 -10.40 0.52
N SER A 58 -4.31 -10.22 1.55
CA SER A 58 -3.70 -8.93 1.91
C SER A 58 -2.34 -8.69 1.26
N GLY A 59 -1.76 -9.70 0.58
CA GLY A 59 -0.38 -9.54 0.09
C GLY A 59 0.55 -9.16 1.25
N GLU A 60 0.34 -9.75 2.44
CA GLU A 60 1.29 -9.59 3.52
C GLU A 60 2.62 -10.17 3.03
N GLU A 61 3.44 -9.26 2.55
CA GLU A 61 4.87 -9.40 2.65
C GLU A 61 5.14 -9.90 4.06
N GLU A 62 5.77 -11.08 4.17
CA GLU A 62 6.42 -11.50 5.40
C GLU A 62 7.12 -10.24 5.92
N LYS A 63 6.81 -9.83 7.15
CA LYS A 63 7.67 -8.88 7.83
C LYS A 63 9.01 -9.60 7.99
N GLU A 64 9.81 -9.53 6.95
CA GLU A 64 11.25 -9.67 7.08
C GLU A 64 11.61 -8.67 8.19
N GLU A 65 12.34 -9.13 9.19
CA GLU A 65 12.91 -8.24 10.21
C GLU A 65 13.58 -7.11 9.44
N GLU A 66 12.99 -5.91 9.51
CA GLU A 66 13.51 -4.75 8.79
C GLU A 66 14.96 -4.60 9.18
N ALA A 67 15.86 -4.80 8.23
CA ALA A 67 17.27 -4.65 8.47
C ALA A 67 17.52 -3.22 8.97
N VAL A 68 18.07 -3.08 10.15
CA VAL A 68 18.40 -1.77 10.72
C VAL A 68 19.53 -1.18 9.88
N ILE A 69 19.22 -0.11 9.17
CA ILE A 69 20.19 0.60 8.31
C ILE A 69 20.74 1.78 9.13
N ASP A 70 21.94 1.63 9.64
CA ASP A 70 22.67 2.71 10.31
C ASP A 70 23.49 3.49 9.27
N LEU A 71 23.03 4.71 8.96
CA LEU A 71 23.78 5.64 8.10
C LEU A 71 24.76 6.45 8.95
N GLU A 72 25.94 6.69 8.38
CA GLU A 72 26.88 7.65 8.98
C GLU A 72 26.23 9.04 9.07
N PRO A 73 26.20 9.66 10.27
CA PRO A 73 25.60 10.97 10.43
C PRO A 73 26.36 12.01 9.61
N LYS A 74 25.63 12.81 8.84
CA LYS A 74 26.15 13.97 8.13
C LYS A 74 26.18 15.18 9.07
N GLU A 75 26.85 16.23 8.63
CA GLU A 75 26.84 17.52 9.36
C GLU A 75 25.41 18.04 9.54
N GLU A 76 25.16 18.62 10.70
CA GLU A 76 23.86 19.23 11.03
C GLU A 76 23.60 20.41 10.10
N ILE A 77 22.38 20.51 9.58
CA ILE A 77 21.93 21.65 8.79
C ILE A 77 20.93 22.48 9.58
N THR A 78 20.86 23.78 9.30
CA THR A 78 19.88 24.67 9.90
C THR A 78 18.51 24.53 9.21
N PHE A 79 17.45 24.97 9.87
CA PHE A 79 16.11 25.05 9.25
C PHE A 79 16.12 25.98 8.01
N GLU A 80 16.95 27.01 8.04
CA GLU A 80 17.12 27.89 6.88
C GLU A 80 17.76 27.18 5.68
N ASP A 81 18.70 26.26 5.92
CA ASP A 81 19.31 25.46 4.85
C ASP A 81 18.32 24.46 4.27
N PHE A 82 17.48 23.85 5.09
CA PHE A 82 16.37 23.01 4.62
C PHE A 82 15.36 23.83 3.80
N GLY A 83 15.01 25.03 4.28
CA GLY A 83 14.08 25.92 3.58
C GLY A 83 14.58 26.42 2.20
N LYS A 84 15.86 26.27 1.89
CA LYS A 84 16.42 26.54 0.56
C LYS A 84 16.09 25.43 -0.47
N MET A 85 15.73 24.25 0.00
CA MET A 85 15.37 23.11 -0.85
C MET A 85 13.86 23.16 -1.14
N GLN A 86 13.48 23.00 -2.42
CA GLN A 86 12.08 22.98 -2.82
C GLN A 86 11.68 21.57 -3.27
N PHE A 87 10.96 20.90 -2.41
CA PHE A 87 10.40 19.60 -2.71
C PHE A 87 8.95 19.73 -3.16
N GLN A 88 8.57 19.02 -4.20
CA GLN A 88 7.21 19.01 -4.72
C GLN A 88 6.80 17.60 -5.17
N VAL A 89 5.49 17.36 -5.17
CA VAL A 89 4.92 16.16 -5.77
C VAL A 89 4.89 16.31 -7.29
N GLY A 90 5.49 15.38 -8.00
CA GLY A 90 5.44 15.30 -9.45
C GLY A 90 4.63 14.10 -9.92
N GLU A 91 4.12 14.15 -11.15
CA GLU A 91 3.47 13.03 -11.83
C GLU A 91 4.30 12.63 -13.04
N ILE A 92 4.68 11.37 -13.11
CA ILE A 92 5.44 10.84 -14.25
C ILE A 92 4.50 10.70 -15.44
N ILE A 93 4.74 11.49 -16.50
CA ILE A 93 3.96 11.46 -17.75
C ILE A 93 4.53 10.42 -18.71
N SER A 94 5.87 10.39 -18.83
CA SER A 94 6.57 9.44 -19.69
C SER A 94 7.92 9.06 -19.11
N CYS A 95 8.39 7.89 -19.48
CA CYS A 95 9.68 7.36 -19.07
C CYS A 95 10.33 6.66 -20.27
N GLU A 96 11.57 7.01 -20.56
CA GLU A 96 12.33 6.41 -21.65
C GLU A 96 13.73 5.99 -21.19
N PRO A 97 14.25 4.86 -21.67
CA PRO A 97 15.61 4.45 -21.38
C PRO A 97 16.62 5.34 -22.11
N VAL A 98 17.64 5.81 -21.40
CA VAL A 98 18.72 6.61 -21.98
C VAL A 98 19.62 5.72 -22.84
N LYS A 99 19.69 5.96 -24.16
CA LYS A 99 20.45 5.15 -25.12
C LYS A 99 21.94 5.00 -24.80
N LYS A 100 22.54 6.01 -24.16
CA LYS A 100 23.96 6.06 -23.80
C LYS A 100 24.28 5.46 -22.42
N SER A 101 23.30 4.96 -21.69
CA SER A 101 23.49 4.39 -20.36
C SER A 101 22.62 3.17 -20.13
N LYS A 102 23.20 2.14 -19.52
CA LYS A 102 22.48 0.93 -19.12
C LYS A 102 21.69 1.10 -17.82
N LYS A 103 22.00 2.14 -17.04
CA LYS A 103 21.46 2.36 -15.69
C LYS A 103 20.44 3.51 -15.59
N LEU A 104 20.39 4.39 -16.62
CA LEU A 104 19.62 5.62 -16.55
C LEU A 104 18.28 5.51 -17.28
N LEU A 105 17.25 6.08 -16.63
CA LEU A 105 15.95 6.38 -17.21
C LEU A 105 15.77 7.90 -17.28
N CYS A 106 15.13 8.37 -18.34
CA CYS A 106 14.74 9.75 -18.53
C CYS A 106 13.23 9.86 -18.33
N PHE A 107 12.85 10.68 -17.37
CA PHE A 107 11.46 10.91 -17.00
C PHE A 107 11.02 12.29 -17.46
N GLN A 108 9.79 12.37 -17.97
CA GLN A 108 9.06 13.63 -18.09
C GLN A 108 8.10 13.71 -16.92
N VAL A 109 8.34 14.61 -15.99
CA VAL A 109 7.59 14.74 -14.75
C VAL A 109 6.81 16.06 -14.76
N LYS A 110 5.52 15.97 -14.64
CA LYS A 110 4.64 17.12 -14.47
C LYS A 110 4.69 17.59 -13.03
N VAL A 111 5.08 18.84 -12.81
CA VAL A 111 5.09 19.50 -11.51
C VAL A 111 4.27 20.79 -11.62
N GLY A 112 3.07 20.78 -11.09
CA GLY A 112 2.12 21.87 -11.30
C GLY A 112 1.76 22.08 -12.77
N SER A 113 2.02 23.27 -13.31
CA SER A 113 1.81 23.63 -14.71
C SER A 113 3.00 23.32 -15.62
N GLN A 114 4.14 22.94 -15.05
CA GLN A 114 5.39 22.70 -15.79
C GLN A 114 5.67 21.21 -15.95
N THR A 115 6.30 20.86 -17.05
CA THR A 115 6.88 19.53 -17.24
C THR A 115 8.41 19.66 -17.22
N ARG A 116 9.06 18.83 -16.40
CA ARG A 116 10.50 18.83 -16.22
C ARG A 116 11.09 17.49 -16.66
N GLN A 117 12.23 17.57 -17.33
CA GLN A 117 12.99 16.39 -17.67
C GLN A 117 13.92 16.03 -16.50
N ILE A 118 13.81 14.81 -15.99
CA ILE A 118 14.61 14.32 -14.88
C ILE A 118 15.23 12.99 -15.28
N VAL A 119 16.51 12.85 -15.03
CA VAL A 119 17.27 11.63 -15.31
C VAL A 119 17.65 10.96 -14.00
N SER A 120 17.32 9.68 -13.84
CA SER A 120 17.60 8.91 -12.63
C SER A 120 18.16 7.53 -12.93
N GLY A 121 18.98 7.01 -12.00
CA GLY A 121 19.72 5.75 -12.12
C GLY A 121 18.96 4.49 -11.76
N ILE A 122 17.63 4.49 -11.85
CA ILE A 122 16.76 3.42 -11.31
C ILE A 122 16.31 2.37 -12.35
N LYS A 123 16.95 2.31 -13.50
CA LYS A 123 16.58 1.35 -14.57
C LYS A 123 16.67 -0.13 -14.17
N ALA A 124 17.50 -0.45 -13.17
CA ALA A 124 17.64 -1.81 -12.67
C ALA A 124 16.41 -2.26 -11.88
N TYR A 125 15.68 -1.31 -11.28
CA TYR A 125 14.59 -1.57 -10.34
C TYR A 125 13.20 -1.30 -10.93
N TYR A 126 13.12 -0.44 -11.95
CA TYR A 126 11.83 -0.04 -12.53
C TYR A 126 11.82 -0.20 -14.04
N LYS A 127 10.73 -0.75 -14.57
CA LYS A 127 10.45 -0.72 -16.00
C LYS A 127 9.80 0.62 -16.35
N PRO A 128 10.12 1.20 -17.52
CA PRO A 128 9.52 2.46 -17.95
C PRO A 128 7.99 2.48 -17.89
N GLU A 129 7.36 1.38 -18.24
CA GLU A 129 5.91 1.23 -18.34
C GLU A 129 5.24 1.32 -16.96
N ASP A 130 5.87 0.76 -15.93
CA ASP A 130 5.31 0.69 -14.57
C ASP A 130 5.36 2.04 -13.84
N THR A 131 6.20 2.97 -14.31
CA THR A 131 6.38 4.27 -13.66
C THR A 131 5.43 5.35 -14.16
N ILE A 132 4.77 5.14 -15.30
CA ILE A 132 3.87 6.14 -15.89
C ILE A 132 2.62 6.31 -15.03
N GLY A 133 2.29 7.56 -14.71
CA GLY A 133 1.16 7.91 -13.84
C GLY A 133 1.48 7.89 -12.35
N MET A 134 2.66 7.43 -11.95
CA MET A 134 3.06 7.46 -10.54
C MET A 134 3.27 8.88 -10.04
N LYS A 135 2.85 9.12 -8.79
CA LYS A 135 3.16 10.35 -8.05
C LYS A 135 4.47 10.12 -7.31
N VAL A 136 5.40 11.03 -7.48
CA VAL A 136 6.77 10.91 -6.93
C VAL A 136 7.19 12.21 -6.26
N MET A 137 8.11 12.12 -5.31
CA MET A 137 8.72 13.29 -4.67
C MET A 137 9.90 13.78 -5.50
N VAL A 138 9.93 15.08 -5.76
CA VAL A 138 10.90 15.73 -6.65
C VAL A 138 11.54 16.93 -5.96
N LEU A 139 12.87 17.00 -5.98
CA LEU A 139 13.60 18.23 -5.68
C LEU A 139 13.66 19.09 -6.96
N THR A 140 12.99 20.23 -6.94
CA THR A 140 12.71 21.03 -8.16
C THR A 140 13.67 22.18 -8.36
N ASN A 141 14.30 22.71 -7.33
CA ASN A 141 15.20 23.87 -7.42
C ASN A 141 16.70 23.50 -7.51
N LEU A 142 16.99 22.26 -7.89
CA LEU A 142 18.36 21.84 -8.17
C LEU A 142 18.85 22.46 -9.49
N LYS A 143 20.10 22.88 -9.53
CA LYS A 143 20.72 23.36 -10.78
C LYS A 143 20.70 22.26 -11.84
N PRO A 144 20.26 22.54 -13.07
CA PRO A 144 20.25 21.56 -14.14
C PRO A 144 21.63 20.95 -14.37
N ALA A 145 21.68 19.62 -14.46
CA ALA A 145 22.91 18.88 -14.68
C ALA A 145 22.79 17.97 -15.91
N LYS A 146 23.89 17.83 -16.65
CA LYS A 146 23.94 16.99 -17.84
C LYS A 146 24.38 15.57 -17.46
N LEU A 147 23.49 14.60 -17.59
CA LEU A 147 23.73 13.19 -17.28
C LEU A 147 23.63 12.35 -18.58
N ALA A 148 24.70 11.66 -18.94
CA ALA A 148 24.79 10.86 -20.17
C ALA A 148 24.29 11.56 -21.45
N GLY A 149 24.49 12.90 -21.52
CA GLY A 149 24.11 13.73 -22.67
C GLY A 149 22.70 14.31 -22.60
N MET A 150 21.92 13.97 -21.61
CA MET A 150 20.58 14.52 -21.35
C MET A 150 20.61 15.49 -20.16
N MET A 151 19.78 16.54 -20.22
CA MET A 151 19.69 17.53 -19.16
C MET A 151 18.71 17.02 -18.10
N SER A 152 19.10 17.01 -16.82
CA SER A 152 18.23 16.78 -15.69
C SER A 152 17.93 18.08 -14.97
N GLU A 153 16.65 18.45 -14.85
CA GLU A 153 16.18 19.71 -14.27
C GLU A 153 15.63 19.53 -12.85
N GLY A 154 16.07 18.50 -12.16
CA GLY A 154 15.69 18.15 -10.81
C GLY A 154 16.17 16.76 -10.45
N MET A 155 15.73 16.26 -9.28
CA MET A 155 16.09 14.93 -8.80
C MET A 155 14.84 14.23 -8.22
N LEU A 156 14.65 12.96 -8.57
CA LEU A 156 13.69 12.08 -7.93
C LEU A 156 14.24 11.61 -6.58
N LEU A 157 13.41 11.64 -5.56
CA LEU A 157 13.78 11.11 -4.25
C LEU A 157 13.50 9.60 -4.24
N CYS A 158 14.50 8.87 -3.81
CA CYS A 158 14.45 7.42 -3.66
C CYS A 158 14.98 7.03 -2.28
N ALA A 159 14.43 5.98 -1.72
CA ALA A 159 15.00 5.28 -0.58
C ALA A 159 15.84 4.11 -1.10
N GLU A 160 16.93 3.79 -0.41
CA GLU A 160 17.81 2.66 -0.69
C GLU A 160 17.93 1.82 0.57
N ASP A 161 17.75 0.50 0.43
CA ASP A 161 17.88 -0.44 1.54
C ASP A 161 19.34 -0.91 1.74
N ALA A 162 19.57 -1.77 2.74
CA ALA A 162 20.91 -2.31 3.04
C ALA A 162 21.46 -3.21 1.92
N GLU A 163 20.61 -3.74 1.06
CA GLU A 163 20.97 -4.60 -0.07
C GLU A 163 21.22 -3.82 -1.36
N GLY A 164 20.96 -2.51 -1.34
CA GLY A 164 21.09 -1.63 -2.49
C GLY A 164 19.88 -1.59 -3.39
N ASN A 165 18.73 -2.11 -2.94
CA ASN A 165 17.48 -1.94 -3.67
C ASN A 165 16.96 -0.51 -3.54
N VAL A 166 16.47 0.04 -4.62
CA VAL A 166 16.04 1.44 -4.67
C VAL A 166 14.56 1.54 -4.92
N CYS A 167 13.85 2.28 -4.04
CA CYS A 167 12.43 2.54 -4.12
C CYS A 167 12.14 4.03 -4.31
N LEU A 168 11.23 4.37 -5.24
CA LEU A 168 10.75 5.73 -5.43
C LEU A 168 9.90 6.18 -4.24
N MET A 169 10.16 7.36 -3.70
CA MET A 169 9.33 7.95 -2.66
C MET A 169 8.04 8.49 -3.25
N THR A 170 6.91 7.98 -2.76
CA THR A 170 5.57 8.32 -3.21
C THR A 170 4.72 8.86 -2.06
N PRO A 171 3.78 9.78 -2.30
CA PRO A 171 2.85 10.18 -1.25
C PRO A 171 1.84 9.07 -0.97
N GLU A 172 1.62 8.74 0.30
CA GLU A 172 0.62 7.75 0.74
C GLU A 172 -0.81 8.09 0.29
N LYS A 173 -1.15 9.39 0.33
CA LYS A 173 -2.47 9.87 -0.07
C LYS A 173 -2.41 10.52 -1.44
N ALA A 174 -3.55 10.50 -2.14
CA ALA A 174 -3.67 11.18 -3.42
C ALA A 174 -3.40 12.70 -3.27
N MET A 175 -2.31 13.16 -3.87
CA MET A 175 -1.90 14.55 -3.89
C MET A 175 -1.83 15.09 -5.32
N PRO A 176 -2.20 16.34 -5.57
CA PRO A 176 -2.06 16.94 -6.88
C PRO A 176 -0.59 17.14 -7.24
N ALA A 177 -0.26 17.04 -8.53
CA ALA A 177 1.07 17.39 -9.02
C ALA A 177 1.34 18.88 -8.77
N GLY A 178 2.50 19.18 -8.17
CA GLY A 178 2.87 20.54 -7.76
C GLY A 178 2.65 20.83 -6.28
N ALA A 179 2.03 19.91 -5.50
CA ALA A 179 1.90 20.09 -4.07
C ALA A 179 3.31 20.21 -3.44
N GLU A 180 3.47 21.17 -2.56
CA GLU A 180 4.71 21.41 -1.82
C GLU A 180 4.86 20.36 -0.71
N ILE A 181 6.09 19.95 -0.49
CA ILE A 181 6.48 19.04 0.61
C ILE A 181 7.27 19.90 1.60
N CYS A 182 6.71 20.07 2.78
CA CYS A 182 7.23 20.91 3.86
C CYS A 182 7.49 20.10 5.14
#